data_b93d08231035c24a649088f83a3db618
#
_entry.id   b93d08231035c24a649088f83a3db618
#
_cell.length_a   1.000
_cell.length_b   1.000
_cell.length_c   1.000
_cell.angle_alpha   90.00
_cell.angle_beta   90.00
_cell.angle_gamma   90.00
#
_symmetry.space_group_name_H-M   'P 1'
#
loop_
_entity.id
_entity.type
_entity.pdbx_description
1 polymer ?
#
loop_
_entity_poly.entity_id
_entity_poly.type
_entity_poly.pdbx_seq_one_letter_code
_entity_poly.pdbx_strand_id
1 'polypeptide(L)'
;VILSRSFGIISVSHLKILNMKKLKVIAVVIVVFGIQFSFSQVKDENIGSEVVNIVKPYTPTISDAFKVKEIPSLADEDNHKKETIQYNIFSFPVASTFTPSKGTAATVDPQEKEKLFSNYATLGFGNYGTANAELFITKNISRTSYVGGMLRHLSSQGGIKDLVLDDKYSNTSLDVTYGVRERNLSWNIDLGVKNQMYNWYGLPTENIVFDETTIKSIDSKQSYNTIALGGKVDFKASFFSGADMQFKHFSDGLNSSENRFFIKPNFDFQLLNQKINTDFVFDYVGGSFDRMLNIDSELKFNTFIAGVKPSFLYQQDDLSIQIGAGLFYASSKINDENEDKVFLYPNIKASYKLVGDILIAYAGAEGNLQQNSFADFVEENSFVSPTLVVAPTDNKFDIYAGLKGKLANSVAFNVRASYLNQDDKVLFVSNEFNYAFANTEGYAYGNSFGVVYDNVKTMSLFGE
;
A
#
# COMPACT_ATOMS: atom_id res chain seq x y z
N VAL A 1 23.65 -42.70 -14.96
CA VAL A 1 24.76 -42.21 -14.10
C VAL A 1 24.15 -41.32 -13.07
N ILE A 2 24.05 -41.84 -11.86
CA ILE A 2 23.44 -41.22 -10.66
C ILE A 2 24.44 -40.19 -10.10
N LEU A 3 24.06 -38.94 -10.01
CA LEU A 3 24.76 -37.94 -9.20
C LEU A 3 23.86 -37.55 -8.02
N SER A 4 24.12 -38.23 -6.90
CA SER A 4 23.60 -37.84 -5.56
C SER A 4 24.32 -36.56 -5.13
N ARG A 5 23.58 -35.45 -4.94
CA ARG A 5 24.04 -34.31 -4.12
C ARG A 5 23.52 -34.50 -2.68
N SER A 6 24.44 -34.89 -1.83
CA SER A 6 24.23 -34.87 -0.39
C SER A 6 24.15 -33.45 0.12
N PHE A 7 23.00 -33.10 0.72
CA PHE A 7 22.85 -31.91 1.56
C PHE A 7 23.64 -32.11 2.86
N GLY A 8 24.67 -31.32 3.06
CA GLY A 8 25.42 -31.26 4.30
C GLY A 8 24.61 -30.57 5.39
N ILE A 9 24.27 -31.32 6.42
CA ILE A 9 23.69 -30.83 7.67
C ILE A 9 24.78 -30.03 8.39
N ILE A 10 24.68 -28.72 8.43
CA ILE A 10 25.55 -27.85 9.25
C ILE A 10 24.98 -27.87 10.68
N SER A 11 25.78 -28.40 11.60
CA SER A 11 25.50 -28.54 13.03
C SER A 11 25.23 -27.18 13.69
N VAL A 12 24.06 -27.05 14.32
CA VAL A 12 23.49 -25.82 14.94
C VAL A 12 24.13 -25.45 16.29
N SER A 13 25.18 -26.15 16.77
CA SER A 13 25.71 -25.96 18.12
C SER A 13 26.61 -24.72 18.34
N HIS A 14 26.98 -23.97 17.30
CA HIS A 14 27.85 -22.79 17.41
C HIS A 14 27.13 -21.43 17.28
N LEU A 15 25.83 -21.42 16.98
CA LEU A 15 25.09 -20.15 16.74
C LEU A 15 24.56 -19.46 18.00
N LYS A 16 24.37 -20.15 19.12
CA LYS A 16 23.75 -19.56 20.34
C LYS A 16 24.64 -18.54 21.09
N ILE A 17 25.96 -18.58 20.95
CA ILE A 17 26.85 -17.66 21.65
C ILE A 17 27.11 -16.36 20.82
N LEU A 18 26.91 -16.43 19.50
CA LEU A 18 27.15 -15.28 18.62
C LEU A 18 26.04 -14.22 18.67
N ASN A 19 24.80 -14.61 19.01
CA ASN A 19 23.65 -13.69 18.97
C ASN A 19 23.63 -12.70 20.14
N MET A 20 24.01 -13.09 21.34
CA MET A 20 24.06 -12.16 22.48
C MET A 20 25.18 -11.09 22.35
N LYS A 21 26.29 -11.43 21.70
CA LYS A 21 27.36 -10.43 21.43
C LYS A 21 26.95 -9.47 20.32
N LYS A 22 26.25 -9.93 19.29
CA LYS A 22 25.74 -9.04 18.20
C LYS A 22 24.65 -8.10 18.71
N LEU A 23 23.75 -8.55 19.58
CA LEU A 23 22.73 -7.70 20.18
C LEU A 23 23.36 -6.59 21.05
N LYS A 24 24.40 -6.92 21.81
CA LYS A 24 25.18 -5.93 22.59
C LYS A 24 25.91 -4.94 21.70
N VAL A 25 26.44 -5.38 20.55
CA VAL A 25 27.11 -4.50 19.59
C VAL A 25 26.10 -3.56 18.92
N ILE A 26 24.92 -4.03 18.55
CA ILE A 26 23.85 -3.19 17.99
C ILE A 26 23.36 -2.16 19.03
N ALA A 27 23.19 -2.57 20.31
CA ALA A 27 22.84 -1.64 21.37
C ALA A 27 23.93 -0.58 21.61
N VAL A 28 25.20 -0.96 21.54
CA VAL A 28 26.34 -0.03 21.65
C VAL A 28 26.39 0.91 20.45
N VAL A 29 26.14 0.44 19.24
CA VAL A 29 26.09 1.28 18.04
C VAL A 29 24.95 2.30 18.11
N ILE A 30 23.77 1.92 18.60
CA ILE A 30 22.64 2.84 18.81
C ILE A 30 22.98 3.90 19.87
N VAL A 31 23.67 3.52 20.95
CA VAL A 31 24.11 4.46 21.99
C VAL A 31 25.20 5.38 21.47
N VAL A 32 26.17 4.88 20.69
CA VAL A 32 27.28 5.70 20.13
C VAL A 32 26.73 6.67 19.06
N PHE A 33 25.77 6.27 18.23
CA PHE A 33 25.10 7.20 17.29
C PHE A 33 24.21 8.22 18.02
N GLY A 34 23.57 7.85 19.12
CA GLY A 34 22.79 8.76 19.95
C GLY A 34 23.62 9.86 20.64
N ILE A 35 24.89 9.59 20.95
CA ILE A 35 25.80 10.53 21.62
C ILE A 35 26.38 11.55 20.64
N GLN A 36 26.48 11.25 19.35
CA GLN A 36 27.01 12.18 18.34
C GLN A 36 26.10 13.38 18.06
N PHE A 37 24.82 13.31 18.39
CA PHE A 37 23.88 14.45 18.22
C PHE A 37 23.87 15.44 19.40
N SER A 38 24.66 15.20 20.47
CA SER A 38 24.62 16.03 21.69
C SER A 38 25.65 17.15 21.73
N PHE A 39 26.51 17.31 20.72
CA PHE A 39 27.58 18.34 20.68
C PHE A 39 27.52 19.22 19.44
N SER A 40 26.39 19.89 19.22
CA SER A 40 26.33 21.08 18.37
C SER A 40 25.83 22.26 19.20
N GLN A 41 26.55 22.62 20.24
CA GLN A 41 26.52 23.99 20.74
C GLN A 41 27.48 24.79 19.85
N VAL A 42 26.92 25.45 18.85
CA VAL A 42 27.58 26.54 18.15
C VAL A 42 27.78 27.65 19.18
N LYS A 43 29.03 27.86 19.58
CA LYS A 43 29.46 29.03 20.30
C LYS A 43 29.13 30.25 19.44
N ASP A 44 28.25 31.13 19.91
CA ASP A 44 28.03 32.44 19.33
C ASP A 44 29.38 33.20 19.28
N GLU A 45 30.09 33.06 18.19
CA GLU A 45 31.11 34.06 17.82
C GLU A 45 30.33 35.26 17.28
N ASN A 46 30.40 36.33 18.02
CA ASN A 46 29.96 37.66 17.67
C ASN A 46 30.63 38.05 16.33
N ILE A 47 29.99 37.75 15.24
CA ILE A 47 30.41 38.16 13.91
C ILE A 47 30.14 39.66 13.87
N GLY A 48 31.22 40.44 14.08
CA GLY A 48 31.20 41.86 13.88
C GLY A 48 30.52 42.18 12.56
N SER A 49 29.55 43.08 12.60
CA SER A 49 28.86 43.55 11.41
C SER A 49 29.88 44.20 10.45
N GLU A 50 30.44 43.40 9.56
CA GLU A 50 31.05 43.92 8.36
C GLU A 50 29.94 44.38 7.44
N VAL A 51 29.86 45.68 7.24
CA VAL A 51 29.02 46.27 6.22
C VAL A 51 29.62 45.88 4.88
N VAL A 52 29.16 44.76 4.33
CA VAL A 52 29.52 44.40 2.96
C VAL A 52 28.72 45.32 2.02
N ASN A 53 29.41 46.35 1.56
CA ASN A 53 28.92 47.17 0.45
C ASN A 53 28.93 46.28 -0.83
N ILE A 54 27.82 45.60 -1.09
CA ILE A 54 27.62 44.92 -2.37
C ILE A 54 27.32 46.01 -3.41
N VAL A 55 28.35 46.51 -4.05
CA VAL A 55 28.18 47.30 -5.27
C VAL A 55 27.73 46.33 -6.35
N LYS A 56 26.43 46.24 -6.52
CA LYS A 56 25.85 45.56 -7.69
C LYS A 56 26.33 46.35 -8.92
N PRO A 57 27.01 45.74 -9.90
CA PRO A 57 27.32 46.46 -11.15
C PRO A 57 26.02 46.92 -11.76
N TYR A 58 25.80 48.21 -11.78
CA TYR A 58 24.62 48.83 -12.39
C TYR A 58 24.79 48.80 -13.91
N THR A 59 23.96 47.99 -14.54
CA THR A 59 23.77 48.03 -16.00
C THR A 59 22.52 48.86 -16.28
N PRO A 60 22.66 50.11 -16.70
CA PRO A 60 21.47 50.94 -16.98
C PRO A 60 20.70 50.39 -18.16
N THR A 61 19.41 50.08 -17.90
CA THR A 61 18.43 49.81 -18.93
C THR A 61 17.74 51.10 -19.34
N ILE A 62 17.09 51.14 -20.52
CA ILE A 62 16.36 52.33 -21.00
C ILE A 62 15.27 52.77 -20.00
N SER A 63 14.77 51.86 -19.18
CA SER A 63 13.79 52.15 -18.10
C SER A 63 14.39 52.94 -16.94
N ASP A 64 15.72 52.92 -16.76
CA ASP A 64 16.42 53.57 -15.66
C ASP A 64 16.96 54.99 -16.07
N ALA A 65 16.67 55.43 -17.29
CA ALA A 65 17.01 56.78 -17.76
C ALA A 65 15.97 57.76 -17.22
N PHE A 66 16.30 58.41 -16.12
CA PHE A 66 15.54 59.60 -15.66
C PHE A 66 16.04 60.82 -16.32
N LYS A 67 15.09 61.66 -16.83
CA LYS A 67 15.42 63.00 -17.35
C LYS A 67 15.91 63.85 -16.16
N VAL A 68 17.21 64.15 -16.10
CA VAL A 68 17.76 65.09 -15.12
C VAL A 68 17.21 66.48 -15.55
N LYS A 69 16.27 67.00 -14.74
CA LYS A 69 15.86 68.40 -14.88
C LYS A 69 16.95 69.24 -14.19
N GLU A 70 17.92 69.67 -14.94
CA GLU A 70 18.69 70.84 -14.51
C GLU A 70 17.75 72.03 -14.53
N ILE A 71 17.52 72.61 -13.36
CA ILE A 71 16.84 73.90 -13.26
C ILE A 71 17.93 74.93 -13.55
N PRO A 72 17.89 75.68 -14.64
CA PRO A 72 18.81 76.75 -14.86
C PRO A 72 18.58 77.77 -13.76
N SER A 73 19.62 78.10 -12.97
CA SER A 73 19.59 79.23 -12.04
C SER A 73 19.63 80.50 -12.90
N LEU A 74 18.45 81.05 -13.20
CA LEU A 74 18.34 82.38 -13.65
C LEU A 74 18.46 83.28 -12.41
N ALA A 75 19.54 84.03 -12.37
CA ALA A 75 19.65 85.13 -11.47
C ALA A 75 18.71 86.29 -12.03
N ASP A 76 17.45 86.18 -11.70
CA ASP A 76 16.52 87.32 -11.89
C ASP A 76 16.35 88.00 -10.58
N GLU A 77 16.64 89.28 -10.67
CA GLU A 77 16.47 90.19 -9.51
C GLU A 77 15.05 90.19 -9.00
N ASP A 78 14.94 90.11 -7.69
CA ASP A 78 13.70 90.23 -6.93
C ASP A 78 12.88 91.45 -7.28
N ASN A 79 11.89 91.37 -8.16
CA ASN A 79 10.85 92.39 -8.27
C ASN A 79 9.48 91.84 -8.71
N HIS A 80 9.05 90.71 -8.25
CA HIS A 80 7.67 90.27 -8.44
C HIS A 80 6.95 90.18 -7.13
N LYS A 81 6.05 91.15 -6.88
CA LYS A 81 5.03 91.03 -5.83
C LYS A 81 4.24 89.69 -6.03
N LYS A 82 4.29 88.87 -5.01
CA LYS A 82 3.52 87.63 -4.98
C LYS A 82 2.05 87.97 -5.04
N GLU A 83 1.40 87.86 -6.17
CA GLU A 83 -0.06 87.93 -6.30
C GLU A 83 -0.65 86.64 -5.74
N THR A 84 -1.53 86.79 -4.78
CA THR A 84 -2.28 85.66 -4.22
C THR A 84 -3.44 85.40 -5.15
N ILE A 85 -3.28 84.41 -6.05
CA ILE A 85 -4.36 83.97 -6.93
C ILE A 85 -5.29 83.10 -6.05
N GLN A 86 -6.48 83.62 -5.77
CA GLN A 86 -7.56 82.82 -5.17
C GLN A 86 -8.28 82.09 -6.28
N TYR A 87 -8.11 80.77 -6.32
CA TYR A 87 -8.89 79.90 -7.18
C TYR A 87 -10.26 79.67 -6.51
N ASN A 88 -11.31 80.24 -7.08
CA ASN A 88 -12.68 79.80 -6.74
C ASN A 88 -12.90 78.44 -7.42
N ILE A 89 -12.74 77.36 -6.64
CA ILE A 89 -13.10 76.03 -7.09
C ILE A 89 -14.62 75.92 -7.00
N PHE A 90 -15.31 76.14 -8.11
CA PHE A 90 -16.73 75.80 -8.17
C PHE A 90 -16.84 74.30 -8.32
N SER A 91 -17.26 73.63 -7.24
CA SER A 91 -17.62 72.22 -7.35
C SER A 91 -18.96 72.11 -8.07
N PHE A 92 -18.93 71.85 -9.34
CA PHE A 92 -20.10 71.33 -10.04
C PHE A 92 -20.25 69.88 -9.65
N PRO A 93 -21.35 69.45 -9.06
CA PRO A 93 -21.62 68.02 -8.95
C PRO A 93 -21.89 67.48 -10.36
N VAL A 94 -20.86 67.00 -11.02
CA VAL A 94 -21.02 66.21 -12.24
C VAL A 94 -21.60 64.91 -11.76
N ALA A 95 -22.89 64.69 -12.01
CA ALA A 95 -23.46 63.38 -11.86
C ALA A 95 -22.69 62.43 -12.79
N SER A 96 -21.82 61.62 -12.25
CA SER A 96 -21.13 60.58 -13.04
C SER A 96 -22.23 59.68 -13.60
N THR A 97 -22.44 59.80 -14.93
CA THR A 97 -23.31 58.89 -15.67
C THR A 97 -22.66 57.50 -15.84
N PHE A 98 -21.43 57.35 -15.33
CA PHE A 98 -20.74 56.08 -15.34
C PHE A 98 -21.17 55.31 -14.07
N THR A 99 -22.23 54.56 -14.16
CA THR A 99 -22.51 53.45 -13.27
C THR A 99 -21.58 52.31 -13.71
N PRO A 100 -20.58 51.93 -12.85
CA PRO A 100 -19.82 50.74 -13.16
C PRO A 100 -20.83 49.59 -13.24
N SER A 101 -20.94 48.95 -14.42
CA SER A 101 -21.72 47.74 -14.53
C SER A 101 -21.11 46.73 -13.54
N LYS A 102 -21.83 46.45 -12.47
CA LYS A 102 -21.46 45.29 -11.64
C LYS A 102 -21.37 44.12 -12.57
N GLY A 103 -20.16 43.57 -12.75
CA GLY A 103 -19.98 42.34 -13.49
C GLY A 103 -20.93 41.32 -12.86
N THR A 104 -21.93 40.90 -13.60
CA THR A 104 -22.75 39.76 -13.24
C THR A 104 -21.81 38.58 -13.22
N ALA A 105 -21.56 38.00 -12.04
CA ALA A 105 -20.84 36.74 -11.96
C ALA A 105 -21.54 35.79 -12.93
N ALA A 106 -20.77 35.22 -13.86
CA ALA A 106 -21.29 34.18 -14.72
C ALA A 106 -21.93 33.11 -13.85
N THR A 107 -23.21 32.89 -13.97
CA THR A 107 -23.90 31.77 -13.35
C THR A 107 -23.31 30.54 -14.01
N VAL A 108 -22.41 29.89 -13.29
CA VAL A 108 -22.03 28.52 -13.63
C VAL A 108 -23.30 27.69 -13.37
N ASP A 109 -23.92 27.20 -14.42
CA ASP A 109 -25.01 26.24 -14.29
C ASP A 109 -24.47 25.08 -13.44
N PRO A 110 -25.01 24.85 -12.23
CA PRO A 110 -24.57 23.73 -11.43
C PRO A 110 -24.90 22.48 -12.25
N GLN A 111 -23.88 21.73 -12.63
CA GLN A 111 -24.09 20.41 -13.23
C GLN A 111 -25.08 19.65 -12.35
N GLU A 112 -26.13 19.12 -12.96
CA GLU A 112 -27.08 18.26 -12.24
C GLU A 112 -26.28 17.20 -11.48
N LYS A 113 -26.48 17.14 -10.17
CA LYS A 113 -25.80 16.13 -9.35
C LYS A 113 -26.27 14.77 -9.84
N GLU A 114 -25.33 13.93 -10.27
CA GLU A 114 -25.61 12.56 -10.64
C GLU A 114 -26.37 11.87 -9.50
N LYS A 115 -27.48 11.25 -9.82
CA LYS A 115 -28.29 10.50 -8.85
C LYS A 115 -27.58 9.20 -8.50
N LEU A 116 -26.90 9.18 -7.37
CA LEU A 116 -26.27 7.97 -6.85
C LEU A 116 -27.36 7.04 -6.27
N PHE A 117 -27.37 5.80 -6.75
CA PHE A 117 -28.24 4.77 -6.21
C PHE A 117 -27.57 4.11 -5.01
N SER A 118 -28.32 3.94 -3.92
CA SER A 118 -27.86 3.31 -2.68
C SER A 118 -27.84 1.78 -2.77
N ASN A 119 -28.58 1.22 -3.70
CA ASN A 119 -28.73 -0.23 -3.84
C ASN A 119 -28.69 -0.61 -5.31
N TYR A 120 -28.11 -1.76 -5.61
CA TYR A 120 -28.23 -2.37 -6.92
C TYR A 120 -28.33 -3.89 -6.81
N ALA A 121 -28.93 -4.51 -7.82
CA ALA A 121 -28.93 -5.94 -7.98
C ALA A 121 -28.65 -6.28 -9.45
N THR A 122 -27.81 -7.29 -9.65
CA THR A 122 -27.47 -7.81 -10.97
C THR A 122 -27.70 -9.32 -10.96
N LEU A 123 -28.38 -9.83 -11.99
CA LEU A 123 -28.53 -11.26 -12.24
C LEU A 123 -28.13 -11.53 -13.69
N GLY A 124 -27.25 -12.48 -13.89
CA GLY A 124 -26.77 -12.88 -15.20
C GLY A 124 -26.71 -14.39 -15.35
N PHE A 125 -27.04 -14.87 -16.53
CA PHE A 125 -26.89 -16.27 -16.93
C PHE A 125 -26.13 -16.33 -18.25
N GLY A 126 -25.20 -17.23 -18.37
CA GLY A 126 -24.31 -17.36 -19.52
C GLY A 126 -24.12 -18.79 -20.00
N ASN A 127 -23.29 -18.94 -21.01
CA ASN A 127 -22.83 -20.23 -21.51
C ASN A 127 -22.20 -21.06 -20.40
N TYR A 128 -22.12 -22.36 -20.57
CA TYR A 128 -21.53 -23.28 -19.57
C TYR A 128 -22.30 -23.32 -18.24
N GLY A 129 -23.60 -22.98 -18.26
CA GLY A 129 -24.40 -22.87 -17.04
C GLY A 129 -23.88 -21.84 -16.05
N THR A 130 -23.20 -20.80 -16.56
CA THR A 130 -22.69 -19.72 -15.71
C THR A 130 -23.84 -18.93 -15.11
N ALA A 131 -23.82 -18.74 -13.79
CA ALA A 131 -24.72 -17.87 -13.06
C ALA A 131 -23.93 -16.81 -12.32
N ASN A 132 -24.31 -15.55 -12.48
CA ASN A 132 -23.77 -14.40 -11.75
C ASN A 132 -24.91 -13.68 -11.03
N ALA A 133 -24.76 -13.45 -9.73
CA ALA A 133 -25.70 -12.69 -8.93
C ALA A 133 -24.94 -11.74 -8.01
N GLU A 134 -25.32 -10.46 -8.04
CA GLU A 134 -24.79 -9.45 -7.13
C GLU A 134 -25.93 -8.66 -6.52
N LEU A 135 -25.86 -8.45 -5.21
CA LEU A 135 -26.80 -7.61 -4.48
C LEU A 135 -26.02 -6.72 -3.54
N PHE A 136 -26.08 -5.42 -3.78
CA PHE A 136 -25.52 -4.40 -2.89
C PHE A 136 -26.63 -3.57 -2.28
N ILE A 137 -26.62 -3.44 -0.96
CA ILE A 137 -27.57 -2.66 -0.18
C ILE A 137 -26.77 -1.77 0.77
N THR A 138 -27.08 -0.47 0.77
CA THR A 138 -26.54 0.45 1.77
C THR A 138 -27.64 1.36 2.29
N LYS A 139 -27.61 1.66 3.58
CA LYS A 139 -28.57 2.54 4.25
C LYS A 139 -27.90 3.38 5.33
N ASN A 140 -28.12 4.67 5.30
CA ASN A 140 -27.81 5.52 6.44
C ASN A 140 -28.88 5.31 7.53
N ILE A 141 -28.46 4.85 8.71
CA ILE A 141 -29.31 4.64 9.88
C ILE A 141 -29.53 5.99 10.58
N SER A 142 -28.49 6.83 10.64
CA SER A 142 -28.54 8.18 11.18
C SER A 142 -27.72 9.15 10.31
N ARG A 143 -27.50 10.37 10.78
CA ARG A 143 -26.61 11.33 10.11
C ARG A 143 -25.16 10.90 10.12
N THR A 144 -24.77 10.08 11.07
CA THR A 144 -23.39 9.66 11.31
C THR A 144 -23.18 8.17 11.11
N SER A 145 -24.21 7.33 11.13
CA SER A 145 -24.09 5.89 11.05
C SER A 145 -24.71 5.31 9.78
N TYR A 146 -24.07 4.28 9.25
CA TYR A 146 -24.50 3.55 8.07
C TYR A 146 -24.31 2.05 8.24
N VAL A 147 -25.10 1.30 7.48
CA VAL A 147 -24.93 -0.14 7.28
C VAL A 147 -24.87 -0.43 5.80
N GLY A 148 -24.03 -1.37 5.41
CA GLY A 148 -23.93 -1.86 4.05
C GLY A 148 -23.82 -3.38 4.03
N GLY A 149 -24.30 -3.99 2.95
CA GLY A 149 -24.14 -5.42 2.70
C GLY A 149 -23.95 -5.68 1.23
N MET A 150 -23.11 -6.65 0.90
CA MET A 150 -22.87 -7.12 -0.46
C MET A 150 -22.88 -8.63 -0.51
N LEU A 151 -23.78 -9.19 -1.31
CA LEU A 151 -23.82 -10.60 -1.65
C LEU A 151 -23.35 -10.75 -3.09
N ARG A 152 -22.41 -11.67 -3.31
CA ARG A 152 -21.90 -12.04 -4.64
C ARG A 152 -21.94 -13.53 -4.81
N HIS A 153 -22.37 -13.99 -5.97
CA HIS A 153 -22.31 -15.38 -6.38
C HIS A 153 -21.91 -15.47 -7.85
N LEU A 154 -20.89 -16.27 -8.12
CA LEU A 154 -20.45 -16.62 -9.47
C LEU A 154 -20.21 -18.12 -9.52
N SER A 155 -20.85 -18.79 -10.47
CA SER A 155 -20.66 -20.23 -10.67
C SER A 155 -20.66 -20.60 -12.15
N SER A 156 -20.05 -21.73 -12.47
CA SER A 156 -20.08 -22.35 -13.79
C SER A 156 -20.23 -23.86 -13.64
N GLN A 157 -20.96 -24.46 -14.59
CA GLN A 157 -21.10 -25.93 -14.68
C GLN A 157 -19.93 -26.57 -15.45
N GLY A 158 -18.88 -25.78 -15.78
CA GLY A 158 -17.76 -26.25 -16.55
C GLY A 158 -18.01 -26.26 -18.06
N GLY A 159 -17.13 -26.91 -18.81
CA GLY A 159 -17.28 -27.04 -20.27
C GLY A 159 -16.00 -26.81 -21.06
N ILE A 160 -14.85 -26.89 -20.39
CA ILE A 160 -13.55 -26.95 -21.06
C ILE A 160 -13.50 -28.26 -21.86
N LYS A 161 -13.14 -28.18 -23.15
CA LYS A 161 -13.06 -29.34 -24.03
C LYS A 161 -11.91 -30.26 -23.65
N ASP A 162 -12.11 -31.55 -23.90
CA ASP A 162 -11.09 -32.60 -23.75
C ASP A 162 -10.57 -32.80 -22.32
N LEU A 163 -11.29 -32.27 -21.31
CA LEU A 163 -11.02 -32.59 -19.91
C LEU A 163 -11.64 -33.93 -19.52
N VAL A 164 -10.93 -34.68 -18.70
CA VAL A 164 -11.40 -35.97 -18.17
C VAL A 164 -12.01 -35.84 -16.75
N LEU A 165 -11.68 -34.76 -16.02
CA LEU A 165 -12.26 -34.43 -14.72
C LEU A 165 -13.23 -33.25 -14.83
N ASP A 166 -14.08 -33.12 -13.84
CA ASP A 166 -15.06 -32.02 -13.75
C ASP A 166 -14.35 -30.67 -13.52
N ASP A 167 -14.75 -29.62 -14.23
CA ASP A 167 -14.21 -28.27 -14.19
C ASP A 167 -15.20 -27.22 -13.61
N LYS A 168 -16.23 -27.70 -12.90
CA LYS A 168 -17.20 -26.84 -12.23
C LYS A 168 -16.55 -26.00 -11.14
N TYR A 169 -17.04 -24.78 -10.97
CA TYR A 169 -16.66 -23.94 -9.84
C TYR A 169 -17.86 -23.12 -9.31
N SER A 170 -17.77 -22.72 -8.05
CA SER A 170 -18.67 -21.72 -7.48
C SER A 170 -17.95 -20.87 -6.45
N ASN A 171 -18.29 -19.59 -6.42
CA ASN A 171 -17.75 -18.62 -5.49
C ASN A 171 -18.89 -17.77 -4.94
N THR A 172 -19.13 -17.83 -3.64
CA THR A 172 -20.20 -17.10 -2.97
C THR A 172 -19.60 -16.31 -1.81
N SER A 173 -19.85 -15.01 -1.75
CA SER A 173 -19.42 -14.16 -0.64
C SER A 173 -20.55 -13.27 -0.13
N LEU A 174 -20.56 -13.05 1.18
CA LEU A 174 -21.39 -12.09 1.88
C LEU A 174 -20.48 -11.20 2.72
N ASP A 175 -20.53 -9.92 2.44
CA ASP A 175 -19.81 -8.89 3.20
C ASP A 175 -20.84 -7.95 3.83
N VAL A 176 -20.69 -7.67 5.13
CA VAL A 176 -21.55 -6.74 5.88
C VAL A 176 -20.67 -5.75 6.61
N THR A 177 -20.99 -4.48 6.50
CA THR A 177 -20.29 -3.39 7.21
C THR A 177 -21.27 -2.55 8.03
N TYR A 178 -20.84 -2.16 9.21
CA TYR A 178 -21.48 -1.14 10.01
C TYR A 178 -20.44 -0.09 10.37
N GLY A 179 -20.76 1.18 10.14
CA GLY A 179 -19.80 2.26 10.41
C GLY A 179 -20.44 3.52 10.95
N VAL A 180 -19.61 4.29 11.64
CA VAL A 180 -19.95 5.61 12.22
C VAL A 180 -18.92 6.63 11.74
N ARG A 181 -19.41 7.79 11.28
CA ARG A 181 -18.59 8.92 10.83
C ARG A 181 -19.00 10.18 11.59
N GLU A 182 -18.26 10.49 12.60
CA GLU A 182 -18.38 11.72 13.35
C GLU A 182 -17.30 12.74 12.93
N ARG A 183 -17.36 13.95 13.49
CA ARG A 183 -16.42 15.01 13.11
C ARG A 183 -14.96 14.65 13.42
N ASN A 184 -14.71 14.04 14.57
CA ASN A 184 -13.37 13.77 15.08
C ASN A 184 -13.03 12.28 15.15
N LEU A 185 -14.00 11.40 14.91
CA LEU A 185 -13.87 9.96 15.00
C LEU A 185 -14.64 9.31 13.85
N SER A 186 -14.01 8.39 13.14
CA SER A 186 -14.70 7.44 12.28
C SER A 186 -14.27 6.01 12.60
N TRP A 187 -15.21 5.09 12.54
CA TRP A 187 -14.92 3.68 12.71
C TRP A 187 -15.91 2.82 11.95
N ASN A 188 -15.48 1.63 11.59
CA ASN A 188 -16.33 0.59 11.02
C ASN A 188 -15.96 -0.79 11.55
N ILE A 189 -16.91 -1.69 11.47
CA ILE A 189 -16.75 -3.13 11.70
C ILE A 189 -17.25 -3.82 10.45
N ASP A 190 -16.49 -4.80 9.97
CA ASP A 190 -16.75 -5.55 8.75
C ASP A 190 -16.78 -7.04 9.07
N LEU A 191 -17.81 -7.73 8.61
CA LEU A 191 -17.95 -9.18 8.66
C LEU A 191 -18.00 -9.71 7.24
N GLY A 192 -17.10 -10.60 6.89
CA GLY A 192 -17.05 -11.29 5.61
C GLY A 192 -17.17 -12.81 5.79
N VAL A 193 -17.97 -13.43 4.93
CA VAL A 193 -18.05 -14.90 4.81
C VAL A 193 -17.93 -15.25 3.34
N LYS A 194 -17.01 -16.17 2.99
CA LYS A 194 -16.78 -16.60 1.62
C LYS A 194 -16.70 -18.12 1.57
N ASN A 195 -17.43 -18.71 0.64
CA ASN A 195 -17.33 -20.12 0.27
C ASN A 195 -16.95 -20.23 -1.20
N GLN A 196 -15.90 -21.00 -1.48
CA GLN A 196 -15.39 -21.26 -2.82
C GLN A 196 -15.32 -22.77 -3.03
N MET A 197 -15.72 -23.22 -4.20
CA MET A 197 -15.60 -24.62 -4.65
C MET A 197 -14.96 -24.63 -6.03
N TYR A 198 -13.92 -25.43 -6.17
CA TYR A 198 -13.18 -25.65 -7.40
C TYR A 198 -12.95 -27.14 -7.61
N ASN A 199 -12.57 -27.52 -8.83
CA ASN A 199 -12.11 -28.86 -9.13
C ASN A 199 -10.67 -28.80 -9.67
N TRP A 200 -9.79 -29.66 -9.18
CA TRP A 200 -8.41 -29.80 -9.67
C TRP A 200 -8.41 -30.69 -10.92
N TYR A 201 -8.83 -30.12 -12.07
CA TYR A 201 -9.09 -30.86 -13.30
C TYR A 201 -7.85 -31.11 -14.18
N GLY A 202 -6.72 -30.47 -13.89
CA GLY A 202 -5.54 -30.40 -14.75
C GLY A 202 -4.66 -31.64 -14.74
N LEU A 203 -5.18 -32.82 -15.07
CA LEU A 203 -4.37 -34.02 -15.17
C LEU A 203 -3.33 -33.93 -16.30
N PRO A 204 -2.07 -34.39 -16.10
CA PRO A 204 -1.01 -34.40 -17.11
C PRO A 204 -1.17 -35.54 -18.14
N THR A 205 -2.31 -35.57 -18.83
CA THR A 205 -2.69 -36.63 -19.77
C THR A 205 -1.79 -36.72 -21.02
N GLU A 206 -0.99 -35.70 -21.31
CA GLU A 206 -0.01 -35.72 -22.38
C GLU A 206 1.16 -36.69 -22.10
N ASN A 207 1.51 -36.84 -20.82
CA ASN A 207 2.69 -37.60 -20.38
C ASN A 207 2.32 -38.90 -19.65
N ILE A 208 1.10 -39.02 -19.14
CA ILE A 208 0.62 -40.12 -18.29
C ILE A 208 -0.72 -40.60 -18.80
N VAL A 209 -0.83 -41.89 -19.03
CA VAL A 209 -2.10 -42.53 -19.40
C VAL A 209 -2.79 -43.00 -18.13
N PHE A 210 -3.94 -42.39 -17.80
CA PHE A 210 -4.80 -42.81 -16.70
C PHE A 210 -5.87 -43.78 -17.23
N ASP A 211 -6.10 -44.87 -16.55
CA ASP A 211 -7.21 -45.76 -16.85
C ASP A 211 -8.54 -45.18 -16.33
N GLU A 212 -9.66 -45.63 -16.89
CA GLU A 212 -10.99 -45.11 -16.47
C GLU A 212 -11.30 -45.36 -14.99
N THR A 213 -10.74 -46.39 -14.39
CA THR A 213 -10.96 -46.75 -13.00
C THR A 213 -10.29 -45.72 -12.10
N THR A 214 -9.05 -45.38 -12.42
CA THR A 214 -8.27 -44.35 -11.75
C THR A 214 -8.96 -42.98 -11.88
N ILE A 215 -9.35 -42.57 -13.10
CA ILE A 215 -10.02 -41.28 -13.31
C ILE A 215 -11.30 -41.16 -12.46
N LYS A 216 -12.12 -42.22 -12.39
CA LYS A 216 -13.36 -42.24 -11.59
C LYS A 216 -13.09 -42.21 -10.07
N SER A 217 -11.91 -42.62 -9.62
CA SER A 217 -11.54 -42.64 -8.21
C SER A 217 -10.96 -41.30 -7.72
N ILE A 218 -10.58 -40.37 -8.65
CA ILE A 218 -9.99 -39.09 -8.28
C ILE A 218 -11.07 -38.17 -7.73
N ASP A 219 -11.00 -37.82 -6.45
CA ASP A 219 -11.78 -36.73 -5.88
C ASP A 219 -11.06 -35.40 -6.13
N SER A 220 -11.37 -34.79 -7.27
CA SER A 220 -10.78 -33.48 -7.66
C SER A 220 -11.45 -32.29 -7.01
N LYS A 221 -12.58 -32.49 -6.29
CA LYS A 221 -13.35 -31.41 -5.70
C LYS A 221 -12.66 -30.85 -4.47
N GLN A 222 -12.46 -29.52 -4.45
CA GLN A 222 -11.96 -28.78 -3.31
C GLN A 222 -12.93 -27.67 -2.91
N SER A 223 -13.06 -27.45 -1.61
CA SER A 223 -13.87 -26.36 -1.05
C SER A 223 -13.07 -25.56 -0.06
N TYR A 224 -13.26 -24.23 -0.09
CA TYR A 224 -12.60 -23.29 0.81
C TYR A 224 -13.64 -22.44 1.50
N ASN A 225 -13.48 -22.26 2.80
CA ASN A 225 -14.34 -21.43 3.63
C ASN A 225 -13.51 -20.36 4.32
N THR A 226 -13.95 -19.12 4.23
CA THR A 226 -13.33 -17.97 4.89
C THR A 226 -14.37 -17.27 5.75
N ILE A 227 -14.01 -16.97 6.99
CA ILE A 227 -14.74 -16.06 7.87
C ILE A 227 -13.76 -14.97 8.29
N ALA A 228 -14.11 -13.71 8.05
CA ALA A 228 -13.29 -12.56 8.41
C ALA A 228 -14.09 -11.57 9.25
N LEU A 229 -13.48 -11.08 10.33
CA LEU A 229 -14.00 -9.98 11.14
C LEU A 229 -12.94 -8.87 11.13
N GLY A 230 -13.27 -7.73 10.56
CA GLY A 230 -12.41 -6.56 10.47
C GLY A 230 -12.94 -5.38 11.27
N GLY A 231 -12.07 -4.40 11.49
CA GLY A 231 -12.45 -3.14 12.08
C GLY A 231 -11.38 -2.09 11.84
N LYS A 232 -11.84 -0.87 11.59
CA LYS A 232 -10.96 0.29 11.41
C LYS A 232 -11.46 1.42 12.29
N VAL A 233 -10.53 2.14 12.90
CA VAL A 233 -10.81 3.36 13.66
C VAL A 233 -9.83 4.45 13.25
N ASP A 234 -10.33 5.65 12.97
CA ASP A 234 -9.54 6.83 12.62
C ASP A 234 -9.95 8.01 13.55
N PHE A 235 -8.97 8.64 14.17
CA PHE A 235 -9.12 9.84 14.98
C PHE A 235 -8.50 11.05 14.29
N LYS A 236 -9.17 12.19 14.34
CA LYS A 236 -8.63 13.46 13.85
C LYS A 236 -7.99 14.23 14.99
N ALA A 237 -6.79 14.76 14.74
CA ALA A 237 -6.06 15.62 15.70
C ALA A 237 -5.82 14.97 17.08
N SER A 238 -5.52 13.68 17.11
CA SER A 238 -5.17 12.92 18.30
C SER A 238 -3.76 12.37 18.19
N PHE A 239 -3.12 12.11 19.32
CA PHE A 239 -1.88 11.35 19.41
C PHE A 239 -2.00 9.94 18.77
N PHE A 240 -3.11 9.28 19.04
CA PHE A 240 -3.49 8.04 18.37
C PHE A 240 -4.31 8.40 17.13
N SER A 241 -3.74 8.20 15.94
CA SER A 241 -4.37 8.56 14.67
C SER A 241 -5.36 7.51 14.20
N GLY A 242 -5.14 6.26 14.55
CA GLY A 242 -6.07 5.19 14.21
C GLY A 242 -5.47 3.79 14.31
N ALA A 243 -6.28 2.81 14.01
CA ALA A 243 -5.85 1.40 13.88
C ALA A 243 -6.71 0.68 12.85
N ASP A 244 -6.10 -0.26 12.15
CA ASP A 244 -6.74 -1.26 11.31
C ASP A 244 -6.49 -2.63 11.91
N MET A 245 -7.54 -3.46 12.06
CA MET A 245 -7.44 -4.79 12.62
C MET A 245 -8.31 -5.78 11.86
N GLN A 246 -7.85 -7.02 11.75
CA GLN A 246 -8.63 -8.10 11.17
C GLN A 246 -8.27 -9.44 11.79
N PHE A 247 -9.28 -10.24 12.02
CA PHE A 247 -9.17 -11.68 12.25
C PHE A 247 -9.75 -12.41 11.06
N LYS A 248 -9.04 -13.41 10.52
CA LYS A 248 -9.47 -14.27 9.42
C LYS A 248 -9.29 -15.72 9.84
N HIS A 249 -10.37 -16.50 9.76
CA HIS A 249 -10.32 -17.96 9.81
C HIS A 249 -10.53 -18.50 8.40
N PHE A 250 -9.67 -19.40 7.98
CA PHE A 250 -9.72 -20.07 6.69
C PHE A 250 -9.62 -21.59 6.90
N SER A 251 -10.41 -22.34 6.15
CA SER A 251 -10.37 -23.81 6.17
C SER A 251 -10.72 -24.38 4.81
N ASP A 252 -10.24 -25.59 4.55
CA ASP A 252 -10.52 -26.32 3.33
C ASP A 252 -11.32 -27.60 3.55
N GLY A 253 -11.60 -28.33 2.47
CA GLY A 253 -12.30 -29.61 2.51
C GLY A 253 -11.41 -30.81 2.91
N LEU A 254 -10.12 -30.60 3.13
CA LEU A 254 -9.11 -31.62 3.43
C LEU A 254 -8.49 -31.43 4.83
N ASN A 255 -9.29 -30.93 5.78
CA ASN A 255 -8.93 -30.72 7.18
C ASN A 255 -7.78 -29.72 7.43
N SER A 256 -7.45 -28.89 6.43
CA SER A 256 -6.50 -27.80 6.65
C SER A 256 -7.21 -26.60 7.24
N SER A 257 -6.53 -25.89 8.11
CA SER A 257 -7.06 -24.66 8.69
C SER A 257 -5.96 -23.65 8.98
N GLU A 258 -6.33 -22.37 8.91
CA GLU A 258 -5.45 -21.24 9.20
C GLU A 258 -6.22 -20.15 9.93
N ASN A 259 -5.56 -19.53 10.90
CA ASN A 259 -6.04 -18.33 11.57
C ASN A 259 -5.00 -17.23 11.38
N ARG A 260 -5.45 -16.07 10.95
CA ARG A 260 -4.62 -14.87 10.88
C ARG A 260 -5.25 -13.74 11.69
N PHE A 261 -4.43 -13.06 12.46
CA PHE A 261 -4.82 -11.84 13.15
C PHE A 261 -3.78 -10.77 12.92
N PHE A 262 -4.21 -9.60 12.46
CA PHE A 262 -3.33 -8.44 12.43
C PHE A 262 -3.97 -7.23 13.10
N ILE A 263 -3.11 -6.36 13.62
CA ILE A 263 -3.44 -5.01 14.06
C ILE A 263 -2.32 -4.04 13.66
N LYS A 264 -2.71 -2.92 13.10
CA LYS A 264 -1.81 -1.87 12.58
C LYS A 264 -2.18 -0.51 13.19
N PRO A 265 -1.80 -0.22 14.45
CA PRO A 265 -2.03 1.07 15.05
C PRO A 265 -1.05 2.12 14.52
N ASN A 266 -1.55 3.34 14.32
CA ASN A 266 -0.81 4.50 13.86
C ASN A 266 -0.83 5.59 14.92
N PHE A 267 0.35 6.19 15.18
CA PHE A 267 0.53 7.25 16.15
C PHE A 267 1.25 8.46 15.56
N ASP A 268 0.81 9.64 15.98
CA ASP A 268 1.44 10.92 15.65
C ASP A 268 2.12 11.51 16.89
N PHE A 269 3.45 11.51 16.88
CA PHE A 269 4.26 12.10 17.94
C PHE A 269 4.75 13.50 17.56
N GLN A 270 4.82 14.41 18.52
CA GLN A 270 5.54 15.67 18.35
C GLN A 270 6.89 15.60 19.03
N LEU A 271 7.97 15.76 18.26
CA LEU A 271 9.34 15.82 18.76
C LEU A 271 10.03 17.05 18.16
N LEU A 272 10.56 17.95 19.02
CA LEU A 272 11.28 19.17 18.60
C LEU A 272 10.49 20.01 17.58
N ASN A 273 9.18 20.20 17.80
CA ASN A 273 8.23 20.90 16.91
C ASN A 273 8.02 20.22 15.54
N GLN A 274 8.46 19.00 15.37
CA GLN A 274 8.25 18.20 14.17
C GLN A 274 7.27 17.07 14.46
N LYS A 275 6.42 16.77 13.47
CA LYS A 275 5.47 15.66 13.55
C LYS A 275 6.12 14.39 13.02
N ILE A 276 6.21 13.37 13.88
CA ILE A 276 6.67 12.03 13.53
C ILE A 276 5.46 11.13 13.50
N ASN A 277 5.17 10.56 12.34
CA ASN A 277 4.17 9.51 12.19
C ASN A 277 4.85 8.16 12.40
N THR A 278 4.23 7.29 13.18
CA THR A 278 4.78 5.96 13.49
C THR A 278 3.70 4.90 13.32
N ASP A 279 3.88 4.03 12.35
CA ASP A 279 3.06 2.84 12.16
C ASP A 279 3.65 1.68 12.95
N PHE A 280 2.84 0.99 13.70
CA PHE A 280 3.16 -0.32 14.25
C PHE A 280 2.43 -1.40 13.44
N VAL A 281 3.05 -2.56 13.35
CA VAL A 281 2.48 -3.74 12.68
C VAL A 281 2.63 -4.93 13.61
N PHE A 282 1.53 -5.60 13.90
CA PHE A 282 1.53 -6.91 14.56
C PHE A 282 0.68 -7.82 13.67
N ASP A 283 1.27 -8.88 13.16
CA ASP A 283 0.62 -9.82 12.24
C ASP A 283 1.00 -11.25 12.63
N TYR A 284 0.00 -12.03 12.94
CA TYR A 284 0.13 -13.43 13.31
C TYR A 284 -0.64 -14.29 12.32
N VAL A 285 0.00 -15.32 11.82
CA VAL A 285 -0.64 -16.39 11.06
C VAL A 285 -0.25 -17.73 11.70
N GLY A 286 -1.18 -18.64 11.80
CA GLY A 286 -0.89 -20.00 12.23
C GLY A 286 -1.94 -20.96 11.73
N GLY A 287 -1.51 -22.15 11.35
CA GLY A 287 -2.36 -23.16 10.76
C GLY A 287 -1.73 -24.55 10.74
N SER A 288 -2.51 -25.47 10.19
CA SER A 288 -2.03 -26.84 9.98
C SER A 288 -2.59 -27.40 8.67
N PHE A 289 -1.80 -28.27 8.09
CA PHE A 289 -2.16 -29.17 6.99
C PHE A 289 -2.14 -30.60 7.52
N ASP A 290 -3.10 -31.41 7.09
CA ASP A 290 -3.25 -32.80 7.52
C ASP A 290 -1.99 -33.61 7.20
N ARG A 291 -1.30 -33.26 6.12
CA ARG A 291 -0.04 -33.89 5.70
C ARG A 291 0.91 -32.97 4.93
N MET A 292 2.15 -33.36 4.86
CA MET A 292 3.15 -32.78 3.97
C MET A 292 3.04 -33.41 2.58
N LEU A 293 3.56 -32.73 1.55
CA LEU A 293 3.69 -33.32 0.23
C LEU A 293 4.61 -34.56 0.31
N ASN A 294 4.10 -35.72 -0.13
CA ASN A 294 4.81 -37.00 -0.15
C ASN A 294 5.18 -37.60 1.23
N ILE A 295 4.66 -37.05 2.33
CA ILE A 295 4.90 -37.58 3.69
C ILE A 295 3.58 -37.57 4.44
N ASP A 296 3.19 -38.72 4.98
CA ASP A 296 2.01 -38.84 5.84
C ASP A 296 2.31 -38.36 7.27
N SER A 297 2.45 -37.05 7.41
CA SER A 297 2.75 -36.36 8.66
C SER A 297 2.13 -34.97 8.64
N GLU A 298 1.45 -34.61 9.70
CA GLU A 298 0.88 -33.28 9.87
C GLU A 298 1.96 -32.19 9.77
N LEU A 299 1.63 -31.11 9.06
CA LEU A 299 2.47 -29.90 8.97
C LEU A 299 1.81 -28.76 9.74
N LYS A 300 2.43 -28.31 10.82
CA LYS A 300 2.02 -27.13 11.59
C LYS A 300 2.95 -25.97 11.33
N PHE A 301 2.37 -24.82 11.13
CA PHE A 301 3.14 -23.57 10.95
C PHE A 301 2.53 -22.43 11.76
N ASN A 302 3.38 -21.54 12.23
CA ASN A 302 2.97 -20.23 12.69
C ASN A 302 4.08 -19.22 12.48
N THR A 303 3.68 -17.98 12.21
CA THR A 303 4.60 -16.85 12.08
C THR A 303 4.00 -15.64 12.77
N PHE A 304 4.80 -15.00 13.61
CA PHE A 304 4.48 -13.71 14.22
C PHE A 304 5.43 -12.65 13.74
N ILE A 305 4.88 -11.55 13.23
CA ILE A 305 5.63 -10.38 12.78
C ILE A 305 5.27 -9.20 13.67
N ALA A 306 6.28 -8.53 14.23
CA ALA A 306 6.15 -7.25 14.90
C ALA A 306 7.02 -6.21 14.19
N GLY A 307 6.46 -5.08 13.82
CA GLY A 307 7.15 -4.02 13.09
C GLY A 307 6.85 -2.63 13.65
N VAL A 308 7.83 -1.73 13.52
CA VAL A 308 7.68 -0.30 13.79
C VAL A 308 8.27 0.50 12.64
N LYS A 309 7.52 1.48 12.15
CA LYS A 309 7.89 2.32 10.99
C LYS A 309 7.73 3.80 11.33
N PRO A 310 8.67 4.40 12.05
CA PRO A 310 8.71 5.84 12.24
C PRO A 310 9.02 6.54 10.92
N SER A 311 8.35 7.65 10.66
CA SER A 311 8.61 8.51 9.52
C SER A 311 8.39 9.98 9.85
N PHE A 312 9.21 10.83 9.26
CA PHE A 312 9.17 12.27 9.36
C PHE A 312 8.84 12.87 8.00
N LEU A 313 7.88 13.79 7.96
CA LEU A 313 7.48 14.48 6.75
C LEU A 313 8.00 15.93 6.77
N TYR A 314 8.88 16.24 5.84
CA TYR A 314 9.33 17.59 5.54
C TYR A 314 8.58 18.14 4.34
N GLN A 315 7.94 19.31 4.50
CA GLN A 315 7.25 20.00 3.43
C GLN A 315 7.70 21.45 3.39
N GLN A 316 8.18 21.88 2.23
CA GLN A 316 8.53 23.26 1.96
C GLN A 316 8.17 23.60 0.51
N ASP A 317 7.30 24.59 0.32
CA ASP A 317 6.82 25.04 -0.98
C ASP A 317 6.30 23.85 -1.83
N ASP A 318 6.92 23.58 -2.96
CA ASP A 318 6.59 22.50 -3.88
C ASP A 318 7.26 21.16 -3.56
N LEU A 319 8.12 21.12 -2.55
CA LEU A 319 8.88 19.93 -2.13
C LEU A 319 8.23 19.23 -0.95
N SER A 320 8.03 17.93 -1.06
CA SER A 320 7.60 17.06 0.04
C SER A 320 8.53 15.86 0.11
N ILE A 321 9.16 15.65 1.25
CA ILE A 321 10.05 14.51 1.51
C ILE A 321 9.61 13.82 2.80
N GLN A 322 9.31 12.54 2.71
CA GLN A 322 9.13 11.67 3.85
C GLN A 322 10.40 10.84 4.03
N ILE A 323 10.96 10.86 5.23
CA ILE A 323 12.14 10.08 5.60
C ILE A 323 11.75 9.19 6.77
N GLY A 324 11.97 7.90 6.63
CA GLY A 324 11.65 6.91 7.64
C GLY A 324 12.45 5.62 7.44
N ALA A 325 12.27 4.71 8.37
CA ALA A 325 12.78 3.36 8.31
C ALA A 325 11.78 2.40 8.96
N GLY A 326 11.76 1.14 8.55
CA GLY A 326 10.99 0.07 9.16
C GLY A 326 11.91 -0.92 9.86
N LEU A 327 11.67 -1.20 11.13
CA LEU A 327 12.31 -2.28 11.87
C LEU A 327 11.29 -3.37 12.14
N PHE A 328 11.58 -4.60 11.72
CA PHE A 328 10.70 -5.75 11.88
C PHE A 328 11.40 -6.90 12.55
N TYR A 329 10.67 -7.58 13.40
CA TYR A 329 11.03 -8.86 13.99
C TYR A 329 10.03 -9.90 13.50
N ALA A 330 10.53 -11.04 13.02
CA ALA A 330 9.71 -12.19 12.68
C ALA A 330 10.17 -13.41 13.47
N SER A 331 9.20 -14.14 14.02
CA SER A 331 9.40 -15.44 14.64
C SER A 331 8.52 -16.44 13.90
N SER A 332 9.14 -17.37 13.18
CA SER A 332 8.46 -18.41 12.41
C SER A 332 8.74 -19.78 13.03
N LYS A 333 7.69 -20.58 13.15
CA LYS A 333 7.79 -21.97 13.60
C LYS A 333 7.13 -22.89 12.58
N ILE A 334 7.88 -23.90 12.13
CA ILE A 334 7.39 -24.96 11.26
C ILE A 334 7.66 -26.28 11.99
N ASN A 335 6.59 -26.97 12.40
CA ASN A 335 6.66 -28.10 13.32
C ASN A 335 7.50 -27.75 14.57
N ASP A 336 8.66 -28.39 14.75
CA ASP A 336 9.54 -28.17 15.89
C ASP A 336 10.71 -27.21 15.59
N GLU A 337 10.83 -26.71 14.37
CA GLU A 337 11.89 -25.79 13.98
C GLU A 337 11.43 -24.32 14.16
N ASN A 338 12.21 -23.56 14.91
CA ASN A 338 11.99 -22.12 15.10
C ASN A 338 13.06 -21.32 14.37
N GLU A 339 12.64 -20.25 13.72
CA GLU A 339 13.52 -19.27 13.11
C GLU A 339 13.11 -17.84 13.52
N ASP A 340 14.05 -17.10 14.10
CA ASP A 340 13.87 -15.70 14.51
C ASP A 340 14.77 -14.80 13.66
N LYS A 341 14.19 -13.78 13.02
CA LYS A 341 14.91 -12.83 12.14
C LYS A 341 14.52 -11.40 12.45
N VAL A 342 15.49 -10.48 12.26
CA VAL A 342 15.27 -9.03 12.34
C VAL A 342 15.60 -8.43 10.99
N PHE A 343 14.72 -7.54 10.52
CA PHE A 343 14.81 -6.87 9.22
C PHE A 343 14.79 -5.37 9.39
N LEU A 344 15.53 -4.67 8.54
CA LEU A 344 15.56 -3.21 8.47
C LEU A 344 15.27 -2.77 7.04
N TYR A 345 14.28 -1.89 6.89
CA TYR A 345 13.82 -1.41 5.59
C TYR A 345 13.91 0.10 5.44
N PRO A 346 14.22 0.61 4.25
CA PRO A 346 14.03 2.02 3.93
C PRO A 346 12.52 2.35 3.86
N ASN A 347 12.17 3.60 4.21
CA ASN A 347 10.84 4.17 4.00
C ASN A 347 11.02 5.65 3.63
N ILE A 348 11.48 5.88 2.40
CA ILE A 348 11.83 7.21 1.88
C ILE A 348 10.96 7.50 0.66
N LYS A 349 10.28 8.66 0.67
CA LYS A 349 9.49 9.15 -0.45
C LYS A 349 9.78 10.62 -0.67
N ALA A 350 9.89 11.03 -1.92
CA ALA A 350 10.06 12.42 -2.29
C ALA A 350 9.12 12.76 -3.43
N SER A 351 8.56 13.96 -3.41
CA SER A 351 7.82 14.51 -4.54
C SER A 351 8.10 15.99 -4.69
N TYR A 352 8.17 16.45 -5.94
CA TYR A 352 8.41 17.85 -6.28
C TYR A 352 7.47 18.28 -7.39
N LYS A 353 6.74 19.37 -7.16
CA LYS A 353 5.87 19.98 -8.18
C LYS A 353 6.72 20.79 -9.15
N LEU A 354 6.98 20.22 -10.34
CA LEU A 354 7.74 20.89 -11.38
C LEU A 354 6.94 22.03 -12.02
N VAL A 355 5.65 21.82 -12.25
CA VAL A 355 4.72 22.81 -12.82
C VAL A 355 3.37 22.67 -12.10
N GLY A 356 3.27 23.18 -10.87
CA GLY A 356 2.05 23.07 -10.06
C GLY A 356 1.52 21.62 -10.01
N ASP A 357 0.22 21.43 -10.26
CA ASP A 357 -0.40 20.10 -10.31
C ASP A 357 -0.36 19.45 -11.71
N ILE A 358 0.16 20.17 -12.72
CA ILE A 358 0.26 19.70 -14.12
C ILE A 358 1.37 18.65 -14.23
N LEU A 359 2.49 18.85 -13.52
CA LEU A 359 3.63 17.94 -13.59
C LEU A 359 4.32 17.83 -12.22
N ILE A 360 4.25 16.66 -11.65
CA ILE A 360 4.86 16.32 -10.37
C ILE A 360 5.85 15.17 -10.59
N ALA A 361 7.11 15.38 -10.27
CA ALA A 361 8.10 14.31 -10.20
C ALA A 361 8.05 13.67 -8.82
N TYR A 362 8.20 12.35 -8.75
CA TYR A 362 8.28 11.63 -7.50
C TYR A 362 9.27 10.46 -7.57
N ALA A 363 9.84 10.14 -6.44
CA ALA A 363 10.75 8.99 -6.28
C ALA A 363 10.62 8.42 -4.86
N GLY A 364 11.03 7.18 -4.69
CA GLY A 364 11.05 6.55 -3.37
C GLY A 364 11.89 5.30 -3.32
N ALA A 365 12.16 4.89 -2.08
CA ALA A 365 12.78 3.61 -1.73
C ALA A 365 12.06 3.07 -0.49
N GLU A 366 11.35 1.98 -0.65
CA GLU A 366 10.51 1.38 0.39
C GLU A 366 10.80 -0.11 0.50
N GLY A 367 10.69 -0.67 1.70
CA GLY A 367 10.74 -2.11 1.93
C GLY A 367 9.77 -2.52 3.03
N ASN A 368 9.45 -3.79 3.09
CA ASN A 368 8.59 -4.35 4.13
C ASN A 368 8.72 -5.87 4.21
N LEU A 369 8.38 -6.41 5.37
CA LEU A 369 8.17 -7.84 5.52
C LEU A 369 6.71 -8.17 5.26
N GLN A 370 6.46 -9.02 4.27
CA GLN A 370 5.12 -9.43 3.87
C GLN A 370 4.77 -10.77 4.53
N GLN A 371 3.72 -10.79 5.33
CA GLN A 371 3.15 -12.03 5.84
C GLN A 371 2.40 -12.74 4.72
N ASN A 372 2.80 -13.96 4.41
CA ASN A 372 2.07 -14.86 3.52
C ASN A 372 1.09 -15.72 4.34
N SER A 373 0.05 -16.22 3.66
CA SER A 373 -0.94 -17.12 4.26
C SER A 373 -1.47 -18.14 3.24
N PHE A 374 -1.95 -19.27 3.71
CA PHE A 374 -2.58 -20.26 2.82
C PHE A 374 -3.83 -19.68 2.15
N ALA A 375 -4.63 -18.89 2.87
CA ALA A 375 -5.77 -18.20 2.30
C ALA A 375 -5.38 -17.27 1.14
N ASP A 376 -4.26 -16.54 1.26
CA ASP A 376 -3.78 -15.64 0.21
C ASP A 376 -3.26 -16.43 -1.01
N PHE A 377 -2.61 -17.59 -0.78
CA PHE A 377 -2.17 -18.47 -1.87
C PHE A 377 -3.35 -19.06 -2.65
N VAL A 378 -4.40 -19.51 -1.96
CA VAL A 378 -5.63 -20.00 -2.61
C VAL A 378 -6.35 -18.91 -3.40
N GLU A 379 -6.31 -17.67 -2.94
CA GLU A 379 -6.91 -16.54 -3.66
C GLU A 379 -6.15 -16.24 -4.97
N GLU A 380 -4.82 -16.39 -4.96
CA GLU A 380 -3.99 -16.21 -6.15
C GLU A 380 -4.05 -17.42 -7.08
N ASN A 381 -4.03 -18.63 -6.52
CA ASN A 381 -4.12 -19.89 -7.26
C ASN A 381 -4.96 -20.93 -6.50
N SER A 382 -6.19 -21.12 -6.90
CA SER A 382 -7.12 -22.09 -6.29
C SER A 382 -6.72 -23.57 -6.45
N PHE A 383 -5.67 -23.84 -7.22
CA PHE A 383 -5.14 -25.19 -7.48
C PHE A 383 -3.98 -25.56 -6.55
N VAL A 384 -3.64 -24.75 -5.56
CA VAL A 384 -2.59 -25.12 -4.59
C VAL A 384 -3.02 -26.30 -3.73
N SER A 385 -2.11 -27.25 -3.52
CA SER A 385 -2.33 -28.37 -2.62
C SER A 385 -2.22 -27.92 -1.15
N PRO A 386 -2.94 -28.52 -0.24
CA PRO A 386 -2.85 -28.21 1.20
C PRO A 386 -1.65 -28.92 1.85
N THR A 387 -0.45 -28.69 1.34
CA THR A 387 0.80 -29.35 1.77
C THR A 387 1.96 -28.36 1.78
N LEU A 388 1.64 -27.06 1.95
CA LEU A 388 2.57 -25.95 1.71
C LEU A 388 3.36 -25.59 2.96
N VAL A 389 4.60 -25.19 2.78
CA VAL A 389 5.30 -24.40 3.79
C VAL A 389 4.90 -22.94 3.64
N VAL A 390 4.41 -22.31 4.69
CA VAL A 390 4.01 -20.91 4.72
C VAL A 390 5.06 -20.09 5.47
N ALA A 391 5.76 -19.21 4.75
CA ALA A 391 6.80 -18.35 5.30
C ALA A 391 6.67 -16.92 4.74
N PRO A 392 7.14 -15.87 5.44
CA PRO A 392 7.05 -14.50 4.97
C PRO A 392 7.99 -14.22 3.81
N THR A 393 7.63 -13.26 2.97
CA THR A 393 8.46 -12.71 1.88
C THR A 393 9.16 -11.44 2.35
N ASP A 394 10.48 -11.37 2.18
CA ASP A 394 11.31 -10.20 2.47
C ASP A 394 11.36 -9.27 1.23
N ASN A 395 10.53 -8.23 1.21
CA ASN A 395 10.60 -7.17 0.21
C ASN A 395 11.70 -6.19 0.62
N LYS A 396 12.96 -6.49 0.32
CA LYS A 396 14.13 -5.71 0.75
C LYS A 396 14.03 -4.25 0.40
N PHE A 397 13.69 -3.97 -0.86
CA PHE A 397 13.43 -2.62 -1.34
C PHE A 397 12.71 -2.61 -2.68
N ASP A 398 11.82 -1.65 -2.84
CA ASP A 398 11.24 -1.16 -4.08
C ASP A 398 11.76 0.27 -4.30
N ILE A 399 12.66 0.45 -5.27
CA ILE A 399 13.16 1.76 -5.67
C ILE A 399 12.42 2.19 -6.91
N TYR A 400 11.83 3.37 -6.87
CA TYR A 400 11.04 3.86 -7.99
C TYR A 400 11.22 5.35 -8.24
N ALA A 401 10.97 5.75 -9.48
CA ALA A 401 10.83 7.15 -9.88
C ALA A 401 9.72 7.28 -10.92
N GLY A 402 9.04 8.41 -10.93
CA GLY A 402 7.94 8.63 -11.84
C GLY A 402 7.57 10.10 -12.01
N LEU A 403 6.68 10.32 -12.98
CA LEU A 403 6.04 11.58 -13.27
C LEU A 403 4.53 11.37 -13.27
N LYS A 404 3.80 12.27 -12.60
CA LYS A 404 2.33 12.28 -12.60
C LYS A 404 1.81 13.69 -12.72
N GLY A 405 0.58 13.83 -13.17
CA GLY A 405 -0.03 15.15 -13.25
C GLY A 405 -1.40 15.15 -13.90
N LYS A 406 -1.94 16.36 -14.09
CA LYS A 406 -3.22 16.61 -14.75
C LYS A 406 -2.99 17.54 -15.94
N LEU A 407 -3.19 17.01 -17.14
CA LEU A 407 -3.09 17.81 -18.38
C LEU A 407 -4.36 18.64 -18.61
N ALA A 408 -5.51 18.14 -18.10
CA ALA A 408 -6.81 18.82 -18.14
C ALA A 408 -7.67 18.35 -16.97
N ASN A 409 -8.83 18.96 -16.75
CA ASN A 409 -9.75 18.56 -15.68
C ASN A 409 -10.19 17.09 -15.78
N SER A 410 -10.22 16.53 -16.99
CA SER A 410 -10.63 15.15 -17.27
C SER A 410 -9.48 14.23 -17.69
N VAL A 411 -8.24 14.74 -17.76
CA VAL A 411 -7.09 13.96 -18.22
C VAL A 411 -5.98 14.03 -17.18
N ALA A 412 -5.68 12.90 -16.57
CA ALA A 412 -4.54 12.70 -15.68
C ALA A 412 -3.59 11.66 -16.29
N PHE A 413 -2.34 11.68 -15.88
CA PHE A 413 -1.36 10.69 -16.28
C PHE A 413 -0.47 10.30 -15.08
N ASN A 414 0.07 9.08 -15.12
CA ASN A 414 1.08 8.60 -14.19
C ASN A 414 2.01 7.63 -14.92
N VAL A 415 3.31 7.93 -14.92
CA VAL A 415 4.35 7.04 -15.47
C VAL A 415 5.34 6.74 -14.37
N ARG A 416 5.59 5.46 -14.10
CA ARG A 416 6.49 4.99 -13.03
C ARG A 416 7.41 3.90 -13.56
N ALA A 417 8.69 4.03 -13.31
CA ALA A 417 9.67 2.96 -13.39
C ALA A 417 10.02 2.49 -11.98
N SER A 418 10.13 1.17 -11.77
CA SER A 418 10.50 0.60 -10.48
C SER A 418 11.41 -0.61 -10.59
N TYR A 419 12.22 -0.80 -9.55
CA TYR A 419 13.06 -1.96 -9.34
C TYR A 419 12.80 -2.54 -7.94
N LEU A 420 12.21 -3.73 -7.91
CA LEU A 420 11.85 -4.47 -6.71
C LEU A 420 12.82 -5.63 -6.51
N ASN A 421 13.39 -5.76 -5.32
CA ASN A 421 14.22 -6.87 -4.89
C ASN A 421 13.57 -7.59 -3.71
N GLN A 422 13.25 -8.87 -3.91
CA GLN A 422 12.55 -9.71 -2.93
C GLN A 422 13.39 -10.96 -2.64
N ASP A 423 13.56 -11.29 -1.37
CA ASP A 423 14.04 -12.59 -0.94
C ASP A 423 12.86 -13.41 -0.42
N ASP A 424 12.95 -14.71 -0.52
CA ASP A 424 11.90 -15.65 -0.15
C ASP A 424 10.53 -15.30 -0.80
N LYS A 425 10.55 -14.89 -2.08
CA LYS A 425 9.33 -14.66 -2.87
C LYS A 425 8.67 -15.99 -3.16
N VAL A 426 7.36 -16.08 -2.86
CA VAL A 426 6.54 -17.23 -3.23
C VAL A 426 6.40 -17.35 -4.73
N LEU A 427 6.66 -18.55 -5.25
CA LEU A 427 6.46 -18.92 -6.63
C LEU A 427 5.68 -20.24 -6.68
N PHE A 428 4.67 -20.31 -7.54
CA PHE A 428 3.89 -21.53 -7.72
C PHE A 428 4.60 -22.48 -8.69
N VAL A 429 4.71 -23.75 -8.30
CA VAL A 429 5.27 -24.83 -9.11
C VAL A 429 4.27 -25.97 -9.23
N SER A 430 4.18 -26.58 -10.40
CA SER A 430 3.34 -27.77 -10.60
C SER A 430 3.87 -28.92 -9.75
N ASN A 431 2.99 -29.57 -9.00
CA ASN A 431 3.32 -30.82 -8.31
C ASN A 431 3.46 -31.95 -9.33
N GLU A 432 4.46 -32.80 -9.12
CA GLU A 432 4.62 -34.00 -9.93
C GLU A 432 3.60 -35.06 -9.52
N PHE A 433 3.23 -35.93 -10.47
CA PHE A 433 2.43 -37.11 -10.19
C PHE A 433 3.19 -38.05 -9.24
N ASN A 434 2.55 -38.43 -8.12
CA ASN A 434 3.16 -39.29 -7.13
C ASN A 434 2.40 -40.59 -6.97
N TYR A 435 2.95 -41.66 -7.51
CA TYR A 435 2.35 -43.02 -7.45
C TYR A 435 2.13 -43.54 -6.03
N ALA A 436 2.90 -43.08 -5.04
CA ALA A 436 2.77 -43.55 -3.66
C ALA A 436 1.53 -42.98 -2.95
N PHE A 437 1.07 -41.79 -3.34
CA PHE A 437 -0.04 -41.07 -2.70
C PHE A 437 -1.25 -40.84 -3.61
N ALA A 438 -1.12 -41.13 -4.93
CA ALA A 438 -2.17 -40.88 -5.90
C ALA A 438 -3.53 -41.50 -5.57
N ASN A 439 -3.57 -42.63 -4.88
CA ASN A 439 -4.83 -43.31 -4.53
C ASN A 439 -5.48 -42.76 -3.27
N THR A 440 -4.88 -41.82 -2.56
CA THR A 440 -5.36 -41.29 -1.28
C THR A 440 -5.82 -39.86 -1.37
N GLU A 441 -5.19 -39.05 -2.25
CA GLU A 441 -5.44 -37.61 -2.28
C GLU A 441 -5.69 -37.09 -3.69
N GLY A 442 -6.79 -36.39 -3.90
CA GLY A 442 -7.19 -35.87 -5.21
C GLY A 442 -6.23 -34.85 -5.83
N TYR A 443 -5.33 -34.25 -5.05
CA TYR A 443 -4.29 -33.32 -5.52
C TYR A 443 -2.97 -34.01 -5.91
N ALA A 444 -2.81 -35.32 -5.72
CA ALA A 444 -1.55 -36.02 -5.92
C ALA A 444 -1.32 -36.57 -7.35
N TYR A 445 -2.20 -36.23 -8.28
CA TYR A 445 -2.17 -36.72 -9.65
C TYR A 445 -1.44 -35.77 -10.63
N GLY A 446 -0.62 -34.86 -10.16
CA GLY A 446 0.03 -33.84 -11.00
C GLY A 446 -0.91 -32.72 -11.42
N ASN A 447 -2.05 -32.59 -10.77
CA ASN A 447 -3.13 -31.65 -11.05
C ASN A 447 -3.21 -30.47 -10.06
N SER A 448 -2.20 -30.29 -9.24
CA SER A 448 -2.12 -29.23 -8.23
C SER A 448 -0.79 -28.49 -8.27
N PHE A 449 -0.69 -27.44 -7.48
CA PHE A 449 0.52 -26.63 -7.35
C PHE A 449 1.03 -26.64 -5.93
N GLY A 450 2.33 -26.67 -5.79
CA GLY A 450 3.05 -26.34 -4.56
C GLY A 450 3.60 -24.92 -4.62
N VAL A 451 4.30 -24.52 -3.55
CA VAL A 451 5.04 -23.26 -3.51
C VAL A 451 6.53 -23.53 -3.26
N VAL A 452 7.36 -22.72 -3.88
CA VAL A 452 8.78 -22.60 -3.59
C VAL A 452 9.12 -21.15 -3.30
N TYR A 453 10.18 -20.95 -2.54
CA TYR A 453 10.66 -19.63 -2.16
C TYR A 453 11.99 -19.36 -2.85
N ASP A 454 12.09 -18.22 -3.54
CA ASP A 454 13.30 -17.83 -4.25
C ASP A 454 13.50 -16.31 -4.25
N ASN A 455 14.72 -15.88 -4.60
CA ASN A 455 15.08 -14.49 -4.71
C ASN A 455 14.69 -13.95 -6.09
N VAL A 456 13.82 -12.96 -6.11
CA VAL A 456 13.27 -12.38 -7.33
C VAL A 456 13.60 -10.91 -7.44
N LYS A 457 14.10 -10.49 -8.61
CA LYS A 457 14.33 -9.09 -8.97
C LYS A 457 13.44 -8.72 -10.14
N THR A 458 12.61 -7.70 -9.93
CA THR A 458 11.62 -7.27 -10.91
C THR A 458 11.88 -5.85 -11.36
N MET A 459 11.97 -5.61 -12.64
CA MET A 459 11.93 -4.27 -13.24
C MET A 459 10.57 -4.06 -13.89
N SER A 460 9.92 -2.95 -13.59
CA SER A 460 8.61 -2.62 -14.16
C SER A 460 8.57 -1.19 -14.68
N LEU A 461 7.83 -1.02 -15.77
CA LEU A 461 7.42 0.28 -16.29
C LEU A 461 5.89 0.30 -16.33
N PHE A 462 5.31 1.26 -15.62
CA PHE A 462 3.87 1.46 -15.54
C PHE A 462 3.51 2.79 -16.20
N GLY A 463 2.38 2.81 -16.91
CA GLY A 463 1.80 4.02 -17.51
C GLY A 463 0.27 3.97 -17.46
N GLU A 464 -0.32 5.08 -17.04
CA GLU A 464 -1.77 5.27 -16.94
C GLU A 464 -2.14 6.62 -17.54
#